data_96ca2c86c5bbba19941390efd50cdbab
#
_entry.id   96ca2c86c5bbba19941390efd50cdbab
#
_cell.length_a   1.000
_cell.length_b   1.000
_cell.length_c   1.000
_cell.angle_alpha   90.00
_cell.angle_beta   90.00
_cell.angle_gamma   90.00
#
_symmetry.space_group_name_H-M   'P 1'
#
loop_
_entity.id
_entity.type
_entity.pdbx_description
1 polymer ?
#
loop_
_entity_poly.entity_id
_entity_poly.type
_entity_poly.pdbx_seq_one_letter_code
_entity_poly.pdbx_strand_id
1 'polypeptide(L)'
;MTSQMIAKIIAFALYLGFMVYIGLRNAKKNNSSSDFFLGGRKLGPWVTALSAEASDSSAWLLMGLPGLCYLGGIKETFWTAIGLIAGTYLNWLFVAKPLRRCTIAFGDSITIPEFFTNRFKDKTHLLSLISVIFIVLFFTIYTASGFVACAKLFNSVFNLPYHAGLVIGLVVILSYTIMGGYFAVCTTDFIQGLLIFVAFVVSSLVAIFALGGPAEAFAKAAEFSEKAMNGEFGAEMLAKFTANKNYSASSIVSALAWDLDILECLTSLCALWESAQKRILQKHAESEQSGWLFRTSELF
;
A
#
# COMPACT_ATOMS: atom_id res chain seq x y z
N MET A 1 8.52 -37.47 3.03
CA MET A 1 8.78 -36.02 2.84
C MET A 1 10.19 -35.87 2.32
N THR A 2 10.38 -35.10 1.25
CA THR A 2 11.73 -34.83 0.75
C THR A 2 12.47 -33.88 1.68
N SER A 3 13.81 -33.94 1.73
CA SER A 3 14.65 -33.06 2.55
C SER A 3 14.34 -31.56 2.28
N GLN A 4 14.06 -31.21 1.05
CA GLN A 4 13.66 -29.87 0.63
C GLN A 4 12.31 -29.44 1.25
N MET A 5 11.34 -30.33 1.37
CA MET A 5 10.06 -30.02 1.99
C MET A 5 10.21 -29.72 3.49
N ILE A 6 11.04 -30.52 4.18
CA ILE A 6 11.35 -30.31 5.58
C ILE A 6 12.01 -28.95 5.80
N ALA A 7 13.00 -28.60 4.98
CA ALA A 7 13.67 -27.31 5.05
C ALA A 7 12.71 -26.13 4.85
N LYS A 8 11.78 -26.21 3.88
CA LYS A 8 10.74 -25.20 3.65
C LYS A 8 9.84 -25.04 4.88
N ILE A 9 9.37 -26.16 5.46
CA ILE A 9 8.50 -26.14 6.63
C ILE A 9 9.21 -25.49 7.83
N ILE A 10 10.46 -25.87 8.09
CA ILE A 10 11.26 -25.31 9.18
C ILE A 10 11.46 -23.79 8.98
N ALA A 11 11.89 -23.36 7.80
CA ALA A 11 12.09 -21.95 7.49
C ALA A 11 10.81 -21.14 7.69
N PHE A 12 9.67 -21.67 7.24
CA PHE A 12 8.38 -21.00 7.37
C PHE A 12 7.87 -20.98 8.82
N ALA A 13 8.04 -22.07 9.57
CA ALA A 13 7.68 -22.11 10.97
C ALA A 13 8.52 -21.13 11.81
N LEU A 14 9.82 -21.03 11.55
CA LEU A 14 10.69 -20.05 12.20
C LEU A 14 10.27 -18.62 11.87
N TYR A 15 9.95 -18.34 10.60
CA TYR A 15 9.44 -17.04 10.16
C TYR A 15 8.14 -16.68 10.86
N LEU A 16 7.12 -17.54 10.85
CA LEU A 16 5.84 -17.31 11.50
C LEU A 16 5.99 -17.14 13.02
N GLY A 17 6.81 -17.98 13.65
CA GLY A 17 7.14 -17.88 15.08
C GLY A 17 7.81 -16.53 15.42
N PHE A 18 8.69 -16.05 14.56
CA PHE A 18 9.34 -14.75 14.72
C PHE A 18 8.34 -13.59 14.60
N MET A 19 7.35 -13.66 13.69
CA MET A 19 6.28 -12.65 13.57
C MET A 19 5.42 -12.59 14.84
N VAL A 20 5.00 -13.74 15.34
CA VAL A 20 4.25 -13.81 16.60
C VAL A 20 5.08 -13.30 17.78
N TYR A 21 6.37 -13.61 17.85
CA TYR A 21 7.28 -13.10 18.86
C TYR A 21 7.36 -11.56 18.85
N ILE A 22 7.43 -10.93 17.67
CA ILE A 22 7.39 -9.47 17.54
C ILE A 22 6.06 -8.92 18.10
N GLY A 23 4.94 -9.55 17.77
CA GLY A 23 3.64 -9.20 18.30
C GLY A 23 3.59 -9.21 19.83
N LEU A 24 4.03 -10.32 20.44
CA LEU A 24 4.09 -10.50 21.89
C LEU A 24 5.01 -9.49 22.57
N ARG A 25 6.18 -9.23 22.00
CA ARG A 25 7.15 -8.25 22.52
C ARG A 25 6.58 -6.83 22.56
N ASN A 26 5.80 -6.46 21.55
CA ASN A 26 5.23 -5.12 21.45
C ASN A 26 3.89 -4.98 22.17
N ALA A 27 3.20 -6.09 22.50
CA ALA A 27 1.95 -6.07 23.26
C ALA A 27 2.07 -5.29 24.58
N LYS A 28 3.22 -5.40 25.25
CA LYS A 28 3.51 -4.70 26.52
C LYS A 28 3.64 -3.19 26.39
N LYS A 29 3.74 -2.64 25.16
CA LYS A 29 3.90 -1.21 24.90
C LYS A 29 2.59 -0.50 24.59
N ASN A 30 1.50 -1.23 24.42
CA ASN A 30 0.19 -0.71 24.08
C ASN A 30 -0.58 -0.32 25.36
N ASN A 31 -0.38 0.90 25.83
CA ASN A 31 -1.01 1.40 27.06
C ASN A 31 -2.21 2.32 26.80
N SER A 32 -2.40 2.77 25.57
CA SER A 32 -3.48 3.68 25.16
C SER A 32 -4.04 3.31 23.77
N SER A 33 -5.23 3.83 23.47
CA SER A 33 -5.81 3.68 22.12
C SER A 33 -4.89 4.26 21.05
N SER A 34 -4.22 5.39 21.32
CA SER A 34 -3.24 5.98 20.40
C SER A 34 -2.00 5.08 20.22
N ASP A 35 -1.54 4.39 21.26
CA ASP A 35 -0.44 3.43 21.12
C ASP A 35 -0.87 2.24 20.26
N PHE A 36 -2.09 1.74 20.47
CA PHE A 36 -2.58 0.57 19.74
C PHE A 36 -2.84 0.87 18.25
N PHE A 37 -3.52 1.98 17.92
CA PHE A 37 -3.92 2.30 16.54
C PHE A 37 -2.88 3.09 15.75
N LEU A 38 -1.98 3.84 16.39
CA LEU A 38 -1.00 4.71 15.74
C LEU A 38 0.45 4.46 16.18
N GLY A 39 0.68 3.41 16.99
CA GLY A 39 2.02 3.13 17.53
C GLY A 39 2.58 4.27 18.38
N GLY A 40 1.71 5.07 19.01
CA GLY A 40 2.09 6.27 19.77
C GLY A 40 2.79 7.32 18.90
N ARG A 41 2.70 7.22 17.57
CA ARG A 41 3.36 8.11 16.58
C ARG A 41 4.88 8.16 16.73
N LYS A 42 5.48 7.05 17.18
CA LYS A 42 6.93 6.93 17.45
C LYS A 42 7.69 6.16 16.36
N LEU A 43 7.04 5.87 15.22
CA LEU A 43 7.67 5.17 14.11
C LEU A 43 8.75 6.03 13.47
N GLY A 44 9.90 5.41 13.22
CA GLY A 44 10.98 6.05 12.48
C GLY A 44 10.71 6.09 10.97
N PRO A 45 11.37 6.97 10.21
CA PRO A 45 11.08 7.18 8.79
C PRO A 45 11.27 5.92 7.93
N TRP A 46 12.27 5.11 8.19
CA TRP A 46 12.52 3.86 7.48
C TRP A 46 11.43 2.81 7.73
N VAL A 47 11.01 2.66 8.99
CA VAL A 47 9.93 1.72 9.33
C VAL A 47 8.63 2.19 8.71
N THR A 48 8.33 3.48 8.73
CA THR A 48 7.12 4.04 8.12
C THR A 48 7.10 3.84 6.61
N ALA A 49 8.21 4.13 5.91
CA ALA A 49 8.29 3.99 4.46
C ALA A 49 8.15 2.52 4.01
N LEU A 50 8.93 1.61 4.60
CA LEU A 50 8.86 0.20 4.24
C LEU A 50 7.57 -0.49 4.69
N SER A 51 6.97 -0.07 5.82
CA SER A 51 5.66 -0.58 6.22
C SER A 51 4.54 -0.11 5.29
N ALA A 52 4.56 1.16 4.86
CA ALA A 52 3.61 1.64 3.88
C ALA A 52 3.70 0.85 2.56
N GLU A 53 4.91 0.69 2.04
CA GLU A 53 5.16 -0.07 0.80
C GLU A 53 4.78 -1.56 0.95
N ALA A 54 5.12 -2.19 2.07
CA ALA A 54 4.77 -3.59 2.33
C ALA A 54 3.25 -3.79 2.46
N SER A 55 2.53 -2.81 3.04
CA SER A 55 1.07 -2.84 3.17
C SER A 55 0.38 -2.67 1.82
N ASP A 56 0.96 -1.86 0.92
CA ASP A 56 0.48 -1.67 -0.45
C ASP A 56 0.78 -2.89 -1.34
N SER A 57 1.83 -3.65 -1.02
CA SER A 57 2.24 -4.85 -1.75
C SER A 57 1.22 -5.98 -1.62
N SER A 58 0.12 -5.88 -2.37
CA SER A 58 -0.95 -6.87 -2.41
C SER A 58 -0.58 -8.11 -3.24
N ALA A 59 -1.44 -9.13 -3.20
CA ALA A 59 -1.33 -10.30 -4.09
C ALA A 59 -1.34 -9.90 -5.58
N TRP A 60 -2.00 -8.78 -5.93
CA TRP A 60 -1.99 -8.26 -7.29
C TRP A 60 -0.59 -7.81 -7.70
N LEU A 61 0.12 -7.05 -6.88
CA LEU A 61 1.47 -6.59 -7.19
C LEU A 61 2.45 -7.76 -7.34
N LEU A 62 2.35 -8.76 -6.45
CA LEU A 62 3.30 -9.87 -6.41
C LEU A 62 3.03 -10.97 -7.43
N MET A 63 1.79 -11.19 -7.83
CA MET A 63 1.38 -12.26 -8.75
C MET A 63 0.67 -11.73 -10.00
N GLY A 64 -0.17 -10.72 -9.86
CA GLY A 64 -0.95 -10.17 -10.95
C GLY A 64 -0.10 -9.38 -11.94
N LEU A 65 0.78 -8.50 -11.47
CA LEU A 65 1.64 -7.69 -12.32
C LEU A 65 2.66 -8.53 -13.12
N PRO A 66 3.39 -9.50 -12.52
CA PRO A 66 4.18 -10.44 -13.29
C PRO A 66 3.34 -11.31 -14.26
N GLY A 67 2.13 -11.72 -13.83
CA GLY A 67 1.20 -12.43 -14.70
C GLY A 67 0.74 -11.60 -15.89
N LEU A 68 0.46 -10.32 -15.68
CA LEU A 68 0.15 -9.38 -16.76
C LEU A 68 1.30 -9.23 -17.74
N CYS A 69 2.55 -9.14 -17.24
CA CYS A 69 3.75 -9.11 -18.05
C CYS A 69 3.90 -10.38 -18.89
N TYR A 70 3.65 -11.54 -18.28
CA TYR A 70 3.73 -12.83 -18.94
C TYR A 70 2.69 -12.99 -20.06
N LEU A 71 1.47 -12.53 -19.85
CA LEU A 71 0.35 -12.69 -20.79
C LEU A 71 0.28 -11.57 -21.83
N GLY A 72 0.51 -10.33 -21.45
CA GLY A 72 0.31 -9.14 -22.28
C GLY A 72 1.60 -8.47 -22.77
N GLY A 73 2.76 -8.96 -22.32
CA GLY A 73 4.06 -8.37 -22.65
C GLY A 73 4.47 -7.20 -21.74
N ILE A 74 5.65 -6.67 -22.02
CA ILE A 74 6.32 -5.69 -21.14
C ILE A 74 5.64 -4.31 -21.17
N LYS A 75 5.02 -3.91 -22.28
CA LYS A 75 4.55 -2.52 -22.50
C LYS A 75 3.57 -2.04 -21.43
N GLU A 76 2.52 -2.79 -21.18
CA GLU A 76 1.48 -2.42 -20.22
C GLU A 76 2.04 -2.42 -18.79
N THR A 77 2.79 -3.46 -18.44
CA THR A 77 3.44 -3.60 -17.14
C THR A 77 4.43 -2.47 -16.87
N PHE A 78 5.16 -2.02 -17.91
CA PHE A 78 6.11 -0.92 -17.81
C PHE A 78 5.43 0.40 -17.45
N TRP A 79 4.33 0.74 -18.13
CA TRP A 79 3.58 1.97 -17.83
C TRP A 79 2.89 1.90 -16.46
N THR A 80 2.37 0.75 -16.08
CA THR A 80 1.82 0.52 -14.75
C THR A 80 2.88 0.70 -13.67
N ALA A 81 4.08 0.13 -13.85
CA ALA A 81 5.18 0.29 -12.91
C ALA A 81 5.63 1.75 -12.76
N ILE A 82 5.69 2.51 -13.87
CA ILE A 82 5.97 3.95 -13.82
C ILE A 82 4.87 4.68 -13.05
N GLY A 83 3.59 4.33 -13.28
CA GLY A 83 2.46 4.91 -12.57
C GLY A 83 2.57 4.68 -11.05
N LEU A 84 2.82 3.44 -10.64
CA LEU A 84 3.04 3.06 -9.24
C LEU A 84 4.15 3.89 -8.58
N ILE A 85 5.33 3.97 -9.19
CA ILE A 85 6.47 4.72 -8.66
C ILE A 85 6.15 6.23 -8.58
N ALA A 86 5.59 6.78 -9.64
CA ALA A 86 5.26 8.21 -9.71
C ALA A 86 4.13 8.56 -8.73
N GLY A 87 3.08 7.72 -8.65
CA GLY A 87 1.93 7.91 -7.77
C GLY A 87 2.35 7.89 -6.30
N THR A 88 3.09 6.87 -5.88
CA THR A 88 3.64 6.80 -4.51
C THR A 88 4.47 8.02 -4.17
N TYR A 89 5.38 8.44 -5.07
CA TYR A 89 6.22 9.62 -4.84
C TYR A 89 5.38 10.90 -4.69
N LEU A 90 4.40 11.12 -5.58
CA LEU A 90 3.50 12.27 -5.54
C LEU A 90 2.62 12.25 -4.29
N ASN A 91 2.14 11.07 -3.88
CA ASN A 91 1.36 10.90 -2.67
C ASN A 91 2.14 11.33 -1.42
N TRP A 92 3.37 10.87 -1.25
CA TRP A 92 4.23 11.30 -0.15
C TRP A 92 4.54 12.81 -0.18
N LEU A 93 4.71 13.37 -1.37
CA LEU A 93 5.05 14.79 -1.54
C LEU A 93 3.87 15.71 -1.25
N PHE A 94 2.68 15.38 -1.79
CA PHE A 94 1.53 16.28 -1.79
C PHE A 94 0.46 15.91 -0.78
N VAL A 95 0.32 14.64 -0.38
CA VAL A 95 -0.76 14.17 0.48
C VAL A 95 -0.30 13.98 1.92
N ALA A 96 0.71 13.18 2.15
CA ALA A 96 1.07 12.75 3.50
C ALA A 96 1.38 13.91 4.46
N LYS A 97 2.17 14.87 4.02
CA LYS A 97 2.58 16.02 4.85
C LYS A 97 1.43 17.00 5.13
N PRO A 98 0.64 17.44 4.15
CA PRO A 98 -0.55 18.25 4.40
C PRO A 98 -1.59 17.52 5.26
N LEU A 99 -1.90 16.26 4.98
CA LEU A 99 -2.86 15.48 5.75
C LEU A 99 -2.45 15.40 7.23
N ARG A 100 -1.18 15.13 7.52
CA ARG A 100 -0.69 15.10 8.90
C ARG A 100 -0.84 16.44 9.61
N ARG A 101 -0.54 17.55 8.92
CA ARG A 101 -0.75 18.90 9.48
C ARG A 101 -2.21 19.18 9.75
N CYS A 102 -3.09 18.75 8.86
CA CYS A 102 -4.51 18.91 9.00
C CYS A 102 -5.08 18.09 10.16
N THR A 103 -4.68 16.82 10.30
CA THR A 103 -5.13 15.99 11.43
C THR A 103 -4.77 16.61 12.78
N ILE A 104 -3.55 17.17 12.92
CA ILE A 104 -3.13 17.88 14.14
C ILE A 104 -4.01 19.12 14.38
N ALA A 105 -4.27 19.90 13.33
CA ALA A 105 -5.04 21.15 13.45
C ALA A 105 -6.51 20.92 13.81
N PHE A 106 -7.07 19.75 13.46
CA PHE A 106 -8.48 19.39 13.70
C PHE A 106 -8.65 18.34 14.81
N GLY A 107 -7.96 18.52 15.94
CA GLY A 107 -8.16 17.71 17.14
C GLY A 107 -7.32 16.43 17.19
N ASP A 108 -6.28 16.34 16.37
CA ASP A 108 -5.33 15.20 16.34
C ASP A 108 -6.00 13.83 16.14
N SER A 109 -6.98 13.81 15.24
CA SER A 109 -7.84 12.67 14.94
C SER A 109 -7.02 11.38 14.70
N ILE A 110 -7.51 10.27 15.23
CA ILE A 110 -6.87 8.95 15.13
C ILE A 110 -7.26 8.26 13.83
N THR A 111 -8.51 8.49 13.38
CA THR A 111 -9.07 7.82 12.20
C THR A 111 -9.53 8.83 11.14
N ILE A 112 -9.62 8.40 9.88
CA ILE A 112 -10.15 9.22 8.78
C ILE A 112 -11.61 9.65 9.02
N PRO A 113 -12.53 8.77 9.45
CA PRO A 113 -13.89 9.19 9.79
C PRO A 113 -13.96 10.28 10.86
N GLU A 114 -13.15 10.17 11.91
CA GLU A 114 -13.05 11.19 12.96
C GLU A 114 -12.48 12.50 12.40
N PHE A 115 -11.45 12.42 11.55
CA PHE A 115 -10.88 13.57 10.87
C PHE A 115 -11.93 14.34 10.06
N PHE A 116 -12.77 13.65 9.29
CA PHE A 116 -13.84 14.30 8.54
C PHE A 116 -14.86 14.96 9.45
N THR A 117 -15.28 14.28 10.52
CA THR A 117 -16.21 14.86 11.51
C THR A 117 -15.64 16.14 12.13
N ASN A 118 -14.40 16.12 12.57
CA ASN A 118 -13.76 17.26 13.22
C ASN A 118 -13.51 18.41 12.22
N ARG A 119 -13.08 18.09 11.01
CA ARG A 119 -12.78 19.06 9.96
C ARG A 119 -14.02 19.83 9.52
N PHE A 120 -15.11 19.11 9.23
CA PHE A 120 -16.35 19.69 8.72
C PHE A 120 -17.30 20.10 9.85
N LYS A 121 -16.90 19.89 11.11
CA LYS A 121 -17.73 20.15 12.30
C LYS A 121 -19.11 19.50 12.19
N ASP A 122 -19.13 18.28 11.67
CA ASP A 122 -20.35 17.51 11.43
C ASP A 122 -20.97 17.07 12.76
N LYS A 123 -22.05 17.75 13.16
CA LYS A 123 -22.81 17.43 14.37
C LYS A 123 -23.69 16.20 14.23
N THR A 124 -23.98 15.80 12.99
CA THR A 124 -24.86 14.67 12.68
C THR A 124 -24.11 13.35 12.65
N HIS A 125 -22.76 13.38 12.61
CA HIS A 125 -21.88 12.23 12.41
C HIS A 125 -22.17 11.45 11.11
N LEU A 126 -22.87 12.07 10.16
CA LEU A 126 -23.23 11.43 8.90
C LEU A 126 -21.98 11.15 8.03
N LEU A 127 -21.04 12.09 7.98
CA LEU A 127 -19.77 11.91 7.24
C LEU A 127 -18.97 10.75 7.82
N SER A 128 -18.92 10.65 9.16
CA SER A 128 -18.26 9.54 9.83
C SER A 128 -18.93 8.20 9.48
N LEU A 129 -20.25 8.13 9.55
CA LEU A 129 -21.02 6.92 9.24
C LEU A 129 -20.79 6.46 7.79
N ILE A 130 -20.89 7.37 6.81
CA ILE A 130 -20.65 7.06 5.40
C ILE A 130 -19.22 6.57 5.21
N SER A 131 -18.23 7.28 5.76
CA SER A 131 -16.82 6.88 5.66
C SER A 131 -16.57 5.49 6.25
N VAL A 132 -17.14 5.18 7.41
CA VAL A 132 -17.01 3.86 8.04
C VAL A 132 -17.63 2.77 7.18
N ILE A 133 -18.82 2.99 6.59
CA ILE A 133 -19.45 2.02 5.71
C ILE A 133 -18.56 1.70 4.52
N PHE A 134 -18.02 2.71 3.84
CA PHE A 134 -17.12 2.50 2.70
C PHE A 134 -15.83 1.78 3.12
N ILE A 135 -15.18 2.23 4.20
CA ILE A 135 -13.95 1.60 4.71
C ILE A 135 -14.21 0.13 5.03
N VAL A 136 -15.24 -0.19 5.82
CA VAL A 136 -15.54 -1.58 6.21
C VAL A 136 -15.84 -2.44 5.00
N LEU A 137 -16.64 -1.95 4.04
CA LEU A 137 -16.99 -2.70 2.84
C LEU A 137 -15.75 -3.05 2.01
N PHE A 138 -14.98 -2.04 1.62
CA PHE A 138 -13.84 -2.24 0.72
C PHE A 138 -12.68 -2.97 1.39
N PHE A 139 -12.34 -2.64 2.63
CA PHE A 139 -11.28 -3.34 3.36
C PHE A 139 -11.64 -4.78 3.72
N THR A 140 -12.91 -5.11 3.90
CA THR A 140 -13.32 -6.50 4.07
C THR A 140 -13.05 -7.31 2.81
N ILE A 141 -13.39 -6.77 1.63
CA ILE A 141 -13.12 -7.43 0.35
C ILE A 141 -11.61 -7.55 0.11
N TYR A 142 -10.86 -6.47 0.36
CA TYR A 142 -9.41 -6.45 0.24
C TYR A 142 -8.74 -7.51 1.13
N THR A 143 -9.10 -7.55 2.41
CA THR A 143 -8.58 -8.54 3.37
C THR A 143 -8.93 -9.97 2.98
N ALA A 144 -10.16 -10.20 2.52
CA ALA A 144 -10.58 -11.52 2.03
C ALA A 144 -9.73 -11.97 0.84
N SER A 145 -9.41 -11.07 -0.10
CA SER A 145 -8.54 -11.38 -1.23
C SER A 145 -7.13 -11.80 -0.80
N GLY A 146 -6.58 -11.15 0.23
CA GLY A 146 -5.29 -11.48 0.84
C GLY A 146 -5.29 -12.89 1.47
N PHE A 147 -6.35 -13.25 2.19
CA PHE A 147 -6.49 -14.60 2.75
C PHE A 147 -6.62 -15.68 1.67
N VAL A 148 -7.33 -15.40 0.58
CA VAL A 148 -7.42 -16.31 -0.58
C VAL A 148 -6.03 -16.53 -1.20
N ALA A 149 -5.26 -15.48 -1.38
CA ALA A 149 -3.89 -15.57 -1.91
C ALA A 149 -2.99 -16.38 -0.96
N CYS A 150 -3.07 -16.12 0.35
CA CYS A 150 -2.35 -16.86 1.37
C CYS A 150 -2.68 -18.36 1.34
N ALA A 151 -3.96 -18.72 1.28
CA ALA A 151 -4.40 -20.11 1.20
C ALA A 151 -3.89 -20.82 -0.08
N LYS A 152 -3.93 -20.15 -1.23
CA LYS A 152 -3.37 -20.66 -2.48
C LYS A 152 -1.86 -20.86 -2.41
N LEU A 153 -1.14 -19.93 -1.76
CA LEU A 153 0.30 -20.07 -1.54
C LEU A 153 0.62 -21.29 -0.69
N PHE A 154 -0.07 -21.49 0.44
CA PHE A 154 0.12 -22.67 1.28
C PHE A 154 -0.18 -23.98 0.53
N ASN A 155 -1.21 -23.99 -0.31
CA ASN A 155 -1.52 -25.14 -1.15
C ASN A 155 -0.40 -25.42 -2.17
N SER A 156 0.08 -24.41 -2.88
CA SER A 156 1.10 -24.57 -3.93
C SER A 156 2.49 -24.94 -3.38
N VAL A 157 2.87 -24.39 -2.22
CA VAL A 157 4.23 -24.57 -1.66
C VAL A 157 4.30 -25.82 -0.78
N PHE A 158 3.28 -26.10 0.02
CA PHE A 158 3.25 -27.16 1.03
C PHE A 158 2.29 -28.29 0.70
N ASN A 159 1.52 -28.17 -0.39
CA ASN A 159 0.48 -29.13 -0.78
C ASN A 159 -0.59 -29.33 0.32
N LEU A 160 -0.83 -28.27 1.11
CA LEU A 160 -1.85 -28.27 2.17
C LEU A 160 -3.25 -28.05 1.57
N PRO A 161 -4.31 -28.61 2.18
CA PRO A 161 -5.67 -28.29 1.80
C PRO A 161 -5.92 -26.77 1.92
N TYR A 162 -6.67 -26.20 0.97
CA TYR A 162 -6.97 -24.76 0.91
C TYR A 162 -7.45 -24.18 2.26
N HIS A 163 -8.41 -24.86 2.89
CA HIS A 163 -8.96 -24.42 4.18
C HIS A 163 -7.94 -24.44 5.33
N ALA A 164 -7.01 -25.41 5.32
CA ALA A 164 -5.95 -25.46 6.32
C ALA A 164 -4.99 -24.27 6.18
N GLY A 165 -4.57 -23.96 4.95
CA GLY A 165 -3.74 -22.79 4.65
C GLY A 165 -4.40 -21.47 5.05
N LEU A 166 -5.70 -21.34 4.79
CA LEU A 166 -6.49 -20.18 5.18
C LEU A 166 -6.54 -20.00 6.70
N VAL A 167 -6.84 -21.05 7.44
CA VAL A 167 -6.93 -21.01 8.92
C VAL A 167 -5.56 -20.69 9.54
N ILE A 168 -4.48 -21.29 9.05
CA ILE A 168 -3.13 -21.00 9.54
C ILE A 168 -2.79 -19.53 9.34
N GLY A 169 -3.01 -19.00 8.13
CA GLY A 169 -2.77 -17.58 7.82
C GLY A 169 -3.59 -16.66 8.72
N LEU A 170 -4.88 -16.93 8.85
CA LEU A 170 -5.81 -16.18 9.70
C LEU A 170 -5.34 -16.13 11.16
N VAL A 171 -5.06 -17.29 11.75
CA VAL A 171 -4.64 -17.40 13.16
C VAL A 171 -3.33 -16.63 13.40
N VAL A 172 -2.34 -16.76 12.54
CA VAL A 172 -1.05 -16.09 12.69
C VAL A 172 -1.22 -14.57 12.58
N ILE A 173 -1.91 -14.09 11.52
CA ILE A 173 -2.09 -12.65 11.29
C ILE A 173 -2.88 -12.03 12.45
N LEU A 174 -4.00 -12.61 12.85
CA LEU A 174 -4.79 -12.09 13.97
C LEU A 174 -4.00 -12.11 15.28
N SER A 175 -3.21 -13.16 15.53
CA SER A 175 -2.42 -13.28 16.76
C SER A 175 -1.49 -12.08 16.94
N TYR A 176 -0.60 -11.78 15.98
CA TYR A 176 0.35 -10.69 16.17
C TYR A 176 -0.30 -9.31 16.05
N THR A 177 -1.37 -9.18 15.24
CA THR A 177 -2.06 -7.88 15.07
C THR A 177 -2.84 -7.49 16.33
N ILE A 178 -3.64 -8.41 16.88
CA ILE A 178 -4.44 -8.14 18.08
C ILE A 178 -3.55 -7.92 19.31
N MET A 179 -2.48 -8.70 19.46
CA MET A 179 -1.59 -8.56 20.61
C MET A 179 -0.67 -7.34 20.50
N GLY A 180 -0.11 -7.10 19.32
CA GLY A 180 0.95 -6.11 19.15
C GLY A 180 0.52 -4.75 18.66
N GLY A 181 -0.71 -4.62 18.12
CA GLY A 181 -1.24 -3.38 17.56
C GLY A 181 -0.43 -2.86 16.37
N TYR A 182 -0.66 -1.61 16.02
CA TYR A 182 -0.08 -0.97 14.82
C TYR A 182 1.47 -0.96 14.82
N PHE A 183 2.10 -0.74 15.99
CA PHE A 183 3.56 -0.74 16.07
C PHE A 183 4.18 -2.10 15.73
N ALA A 184 3.54 -3.18 16.16
CA ALA A 184 3.99 -4.54 15.82
C ALA A 184 3.80 -4.82 14.32
N VAL A 185 2.63 -4.45 13.76
CA VAL A 185 2.35 -4.58 12.33
C VAL A 185 3.42 -3.84 11.52
N CYS A 186 3.65 -2.55 11.78
CA CYS A 186 4.69 -1.80 11.07
C CYS A 186 6.10 -2.38 11.22
N THR A 187 6.42 -2.99 12.36
CA THR A 187 7.72 -3.65 12.56
C THR A 187 7.83 -4.94 11.74
N THR A 188 6.75 -5.74 11.69
CA THR A 188 6.70 -6.95 10.85
C THR A 188 6.75 -6.58 9.38
N ASP A 189 6.00 -5.57 8.95
CA ASP A 189 5.97 -5.07 7.57
C ASP A 189 7.35 -4.57 7.12
N PHE A 190 8.07 -3.86 7.99
CA PHE A 190 9.45 -3.45 7.71
C PHE A 190 10.35 -4.64 7.37
N ILE A 191 10.28 -5.71 8.15
CA ILE A 191 11.06 -6.92 7.92
C ILE A 191 10.59 -7.63 6.66
N GLN A 192 9.28 -7.73 6.45
CA GLN A 192 8.68 -8.34 5.26
C GLN A 192 9.02 -7.54 4.00
N GLY A 193 8.91 -6.22 4.03
CA GLY A 193 9.29 -5.35 2.92
C GLY A 193 10.76 -5.52 2.54
N LEU A 194 11.66 -5.60 3.53
CA LEU A 194 13.06 -5.87 3.28
C LEU A 194 13.29 -7.25 2.65
N LEU A 195 12.60 -8.29 3.15
CA LEU A 195 12.67 -9.64 2.58
C LEU A 195 12.16 -9.68 1.14
N ILE A 196 11.03 -9.00 0.85
CA ILE A 196 10.46 -8.88 -0.50
C ILE A 196 11.46 -8.20 -1.42
N PHE A 197 12.04 -7.07 -1.01
CA PHE A 197 13.03 -6.34 -1.78
C PHE A 197 14.26 -7.23 -2.12
N VAL A 198 14.83 -7.89 -1.11
CA VAL A 198 15.96 -8.82 -1.32
C VAL A 198 15.57 -9.97 -2.25
N ALA A 199 14.40 -10.56 -2.07
CA ALA A 199 13.91 -11.65 -2.92
C ALA A 199 13.76 -11.22 -4.38
N PHE A 200 13.22 -10.03 -4.65
CA PHE A 200 13.11 -9.50 -6.01
C PHE A 200 14.47 -9.24 -6.65
N VAL A 201 15.41 -8.63 -5.91
CA VAL A 201 16.76 -8.39 -6.43
C VAL A 201 17.46 -9.71 -6.74
N VAL A 202 17.44 -10.65 -5.80
CA VAL A 202 18.11 -11.95 -5.98
C VAL A 202 17.48 -12.76 -7.11
N SER A 203 16.15 -12.85 -7.16
CA SER A 203 15.46 -13.60 -8.22
C SER A 203 15.71 -13.02 -9.61
N SER A 204 15.71 -11.68 -9.72
CA SER A 204 16.01 -11.00 -10.99
C SER A 204 17.45 -11.23 -11.43
N LEU A 205 18.42 -11.15 -10.53
CA LEU A 205 19.82 -11.43 -10.84
C LEU A 205 20.02 -12.88 -11.26
N VAL A 206 19.46 -13.83 -10.51
CA VAL A 206 19.54 -15.26 -10.86
C VAL A 206 18.92 -15.51 -12.23
N ALA A 207 17.77 -14.93 -12.53
CA ALA A 207 17.12 -15.06 -13.83
C ALA A 207 17.99 -14.50 -14.97
N ILE A 208 18.57 -13.31 -14.80
CA ILE A 208 19.44 -12.66 -15.79
C ILE A 208 20.68 -13.55 -16.07
N PHE A 209 21.34 -14.04 -15.03
CA PHE A 209 22.50 -14.91 -15.21
C PHE A 209 22.15 -16.27 -15.82
N ALA A 210 21.01 -16.85 -15.44
CA ALA A 210 20.54 -18.13 -16.03
C ALA A 210 20.17 -18.00 -17.51
N LEU A 211 19.79 -16.80 -17.97
CA LEU A 211 19.47 -16.51 -19.37
C LEU A 211 20.70 -16.21 -20.24
N GLY A 212 21.90 -16.13 -19.65
CA GLY A 212 23.14 -15.85 -20.38
C GLY A 212 23.67 -14.43 -20.25
N GLY A 213 23.10 -13.65 -19.31
CA GLY A 213 23.51 -12.28 -19.02
C GLY A 213 22.48 -11.23 -19.42
N PRO A 214 22.72 -9.94 -19.11
CA PRO A 214 21.74 -8.88 -19.31
C PRO A 214 21.28 -8.73 -20.76
N ALA A 215 22.21 -8.75 -21.72
CA ALA A 215 21.89 -8.56 -23.14
C ALA A 215 20.98 -9.66 -23.68
N GLU A 216 21.27 -10.93 -23.37
CA GLU A 216 20.46 -12.08 -23.79
C GLU A 216 19.11 -12.11 -23.05
N ALA A 217 19.08 -11.73 -21.78
CA ALA A 217 17.85 -11.65 -21.02
C ALA A 217 16.88 -10.62 -21.62
N PHE A 218 17.38 -9.43 -21.99
CA PHE A 218 16.57 -8.41 -22.67
C PHE A 218 16.12 -8.85 -24.07
N ALA A 219 16.99 -9.51 -24.85
CA ALA A 219 16.63 -10.02 -26.18
C ALA A 219 15.51 -11.06 -26.09
N LYS A 220 15.63 -12.04 -25.18
CA LYS A 220 14.60 -13.05 -24.93
C LYS A 220 13.30 -12.47 -24.40
N ALA A 221 13.37 -11.43 -23.52
CA ALA A 221 12.19 -10.75 -23.04
C ALA A 221 11.46 -9.98 -24.16
N ALA A 222 12.20 -9.36 -25.08
CA ALA A 222 11.64 -8.70 -26.25
C ALA A 222 10.96 -9.71 -27.20
N GLU A 223 11.61 -10.81 -27.53
CA GLU A 223 11.04 -11.90 -28.33
C GLU A 223 9.78 -12.49 -27.69
N PHE A 224 9.82 -12.72 -26.38
CA PHE A 224 8.66 -13.20 -25.63
C PHE A 224 7.50 -12.20 -25.68
N SER A 225 7.79 -10.91 -25.50
CA SER A 225 6.80 -9.85 -25.58
C SER A 225 6.16 -9.76 -26.97
N GLU A 226 6.94 -9.96 -28.04
CA GLU A 226 6.43 -9.99 -29.40
C GLU A 226 5.51 -11.20 -29.64
N LYS A 227 5.91 -12.39 -29.19
CA LYS A 227 5.08 -13.60 -29.26
C LYS A 227 3.80 -13.45 -28.45
N ALA A 228 3.87 -12.85 -27.28
CA ALA A 228 2.69 -12.55 -26.46
C ALA A 228 1.72 -11.61 -27.19
N MET A 229 2.23 -10.55 -27.83
CA MET A 229 1.41 -9.62 -28.60
C MET A 229 0.79 -10.24 -29.85
N ASN A 230 1.46 -11.23 -30.46
CA ASN A 230 0.99 -11.94 -31.66
C ASN A 230 -0.02 -13.05 -31.36
N GLY A 231 -0.33 -13.30 -30.09
CA GLY A 231 -1.37 -14.24 -29.69
C GLY A 231 -0.96 -15.71 -29.73
N GLU A 232 0.34 -16.00 -29.68
CA GLU A 232 0.86 -17.36 -29.72
C GLU A 232 0.62 -18.16 -28.42
N PHE A 233 0.25 -17.47 -27.33
CA PHE A 233 -0.05 -18.08 -26.04
C PHE A 233 -1.56 -18.17 -25.78
N GLY A 234 -2.23 -19.20 -26.32
CA GLY A 234 -3.60 -19.57 -25.99
C GLY A 234 -4.65 -18.50 -26.29
N ALA A 235 -5.29 -18.57 -27.45
CA ALA A 235 -6.18 -17.56 -28.02
C ALA A 235 -7.32 -17.06 -27.08
N GLU A 236 -7.82 -17.91 -26.20
CA GLU A 236 -8.96 -17.58 -25.35
C GLU A 236 -8.58 -16.71 -24.15
N MET A 237 -7.39 -16.90 -23.60
CA MET A 237 -6.86 -16.13 -22.47
C MET A 237 -6.27 -14.80 -22.95
N LEU A 238 -5.65 -14.81 -24.11
CA LEU A 238 -5.11 -13.62 -24.76
C LEU A 238 -6.19 -12.66 -25.27
N ALA A 239 -7.31 -13.18 -25.78
CA ALA A 239 -8.41 -12.35 -26.29
C ALA A 239 -8.97 -11.42 -25.22
N LYS A 240 -8.91 -11.80 -23.94
CA LYS A 240 -9.35 -10.96 -22.82
C LYS A 240 -8.35 -9.85 -22.45
N PHE A 241 -7.05 -10.04 -22.74
CA PHE A 241 -5.98 -9.10 -22.39
C PHE A 241 -5.41 -8.33 -23.59
N THR A 242 -5.57 -8.87 -24.81
CA THR A 242 -5.01 -8.28 -26.05
C THR A 242 -6.07 -7.66 -26.96
N ALA A 243 -7.29 -7.45 -26.50
CA ALA A 243 -8.33 -6.77 -27.27
C ALA A 243 -7.89 -5.39 -27.79
N ASN A 244 -6.75 -4.90 -27.37
CA ASN A 244 -6.18 -3.62 -27.78
C ASN A 244 -4.76 -3.81 -28.37
N LYS A 245 -4.68 -4.31 -29.62
CA LYS A 245 -3.42 -4.39 -30.39
C LYS A 245 -2.76 -3.01 -30.61
N ASN A 246 -3.51 -1.93 -30.52
CA ASN A 246 -3.02 -0.56 -30.61
C ASN A 246 -2.97 0.05 -29.21
N TYR A 247 -1.78 0.14 -28.65
CA TYR A 247 -1.53 0.86 -27.42
C TYR A 247 -1.85 2.34 -27.65
N SER A 248 -3.07 2.72 -27.34
CA SER A 248 -3.55 4.10 -27.53
C SER A 248 -3.07 4.98 -26.34
N ALA A 249 -3.07 6.29 -26.54
CA ALA A 249 -2.79 7.22 -25.45
C ALA A 249 -3.72 6.98 -24.24
N SER A 250 -4.96 6.58 -24.47
CA SER A 250 -5.90 6.24 -23.40
C SER A 250 -5.47 5.01 -22.60
N SER A 251 -4.88 3.99 -23.21
CA SER A 251 -4.34 2.82 -22.52
C SER A 251 -3.15 3.17 -21.63
N ILE A 252 -2.27 4.07 -22.11
CA ILE A 252 -1.14 4.59 -21.33
C ILE A 252 -1.66 5.37 -20.12
N VAL A 253 -2.61 6.28 -20.33
CA VAL A 253 -3.21 7.06 -19.24
C VAL A 253 -3.91 6.14 -18.24
N SER A 254 -4.62 5.11 -18.69
CA SER A 254 -5.26 4.14 -17.81
C SER A 254 -4.24 3.34 -16.99
N ALA A 255 -3.14 2.92 -17.60
CA ALA A 255 -2.08 2.20 -16.91
C ALA A 255 -1.34 3.09 -15.88
N LEU A 256 -1.08 4.35 -16.23
CA LEU A 256 -0.50 5.34 -15.32
C LEU A 256 -1.45 5.71 -14.17
N ALA A 257 -2.76 5.70 -14.44
CA ALA A 257 -3.77 6.08 -13.46
C ALA A 257 -4.06 4.98 -12.43
N TRP A 258 -3.48 3.80 -12.57
CA TRP A 258 -3.72 2.69 -11.64
C TRP A 258 -3.39 3.05 -10.18
N ASP A 259 -2.36 3.85 -9.97
CA ASP A 259 -1.90 4.27 -8.65
C ASP A 259 -2.32 5.71 -8.28
N LEU A 260 -2.93 6.41 -9.23
CA LEU A 260 -3.63 7.66 -8.95
C LEU A 260 -4.99 7.31 -8.33
N ASP A 261 -4.96 6.70 -7.16
CA ASP A 261 -6.17 6.38 -6.43
C ASP A 261 -7.00 7.65 -6.26
N ILE A 262 -8.15 7.70 -6.96
CA ILE A 262 -9.04 8.87 -6.99
C ILE A 262 -9.44 9.29 -5.56
N LEU A 263 -9.50 8.34 -4.63
CA LEU A 263 -9.73 8.59 -3.20
C LEU A 263 -8.55 9.31 -2.54
N GLU A 264 -7.30 8.98 -2.88
CA GLU A 264 -6.12 9.70 -2.41
C GLU A 264 -6.03 11.08 -3.07
N CYS A 265 -6.41 11.20 -4.34
CA CYS A 265 -6.49 12.48 -5.04
C CYS A 265 -7.55 13.42 -4.44
N LEU A 266 -8.72 12.90 -4.02
CA LEU A 266 -9.76 13.67 -3.36
C LEU A 266 -9.33 14.14 -1.96
N THR A 267 -8.63 13.30 -1.19
CA THR A 267 -8.04 13.71 0.08
C THR A 267 -6.93 14.73 -0.10
N SER A 268 -6.14 14.62 -1.18
CA SER A 268 -5.11 15.59 -1.58
C SER A 268 -5.70 16.93 -1.97
N LEU A 269 -6.72 16.95 -2.83
CA LEU A 269 -7.42 18.17 -3.24
C LEU A 269 -8.08 18.85 -2.03
N CYS A 270 -8.65 18.07 -1.12
CA CYS A 270 -9.17 18.59 0.13
C CYS A 270 -8.06 19.20 1.00
N ALA A 271 -6.89 18.59 1.10
CA ALA A 271 -5.76 19.11 1.86
C ALA A 271 -5.15 20.37 1.21
N LEU A 272 -5.07 20.41 -0.13
CA LEU A 272 -4.62 21.59 -0.88
C LEU A 272 -5.60 22.77 -0.74
N TRP A 273 -6.89 22.51 -0.86
CA TRP A 273 -7.93 23.53 -0.63
C TRP A 273 -7.83 24.17 0.75
N GLU A 274 -7.57 23.36 1.76
CA GLU A 274 -7.44 23.87 3.14
C GLU A 274 -6.14 24.64 3.37
N SER A 275 -5.03 24.22 2.75
CA SER A 275 -3.78 24.97 2.83
C SER A 275 -3.93 26.37 2.22
N ALA A 276 -4.72 26.49 1.14
CA ALA A 276 -5.07 27.76 0.51
C ALA A 276 -5.98 28.60 1.44
N GLN A 277 -6.99 27.97 2.05
CA GLN A 277 -7.92 28.66 2.97
C GLN A 277 -7.22 29.14 4.25
N LYS A 278 -6.28 28.37 4.82
CA LYS A 278 -5.46 28.81 5.96
C LYS A 278 -4.55 29.99 5.62
N ARG A 279 -3.94 30.02 4.43
CA ARG A 279 -3.18 31.20 3.99
C ARG A 279 -4.04 32.44 3.89
N ILE A 280 -5.31 32.29 3.47
CA ILE A 280 -6.27 33.38 3.40
C ILE A 280 -6.68 33.84 4.82
N LEU A 281 -7.01 32.89 5.71
CA LEU A 281 -7.37 33.19 7.10
C LEU A 281 -6.21 33.78 7.91
N GLN A 282 -4.98 33.29 7.67
CA GLN A 282 -3.78 33.80 8.32
C GLN A 282 -3.46 35.23 7.82
N LYS A 283 -3.62 35.49 6.53
CA LYS A 283 -3.52 36.85 5.98
C LYS A 283 -4.59 37.79 6.53
N HIS A 284 -5.82 37.29 6.74
CA HIS A 284 -6.88 38.09 7.39
C HIS A 284 -6.56 38.37 8.86
N ALA A 285 -6.08 37.37 9.60
CA ALA A 285 -5.69 37.54 11.01
C ALA A 285 -4.51 38.53 11.17
N GLU A 286 -3.52 38.42 10.29
CA GLU A 286 -2.38 39.35 10.23
C GLU A 286 -2.83 40.77 9.82
N SER A 287 -3.81 40.88 8.92
CA SER A 287 -4.45 42.13 8.54
C SER A 287 -5.25 42.75 9.67
N GLU A 288 -5.99 41.96 10.45
CA GLU A 288 -6.70 42.45 11.64
C GLU A 288 -5.74 42.86 12.76
N GLN A 289 -4.68 42.10 13.02
CA GLN A 289 -3.64 42.47 13.98
C GLN A 289 -2.90 43.74 13.59
N SER A 290 -2.58 43.92 12.31
CA SER A 290 -1.99 45.16 11.80
C SER A 290 -3.00 46.35 11.91
N GLY A 291 -4.27 46.10 11.68
CA GLY A 291 -5.35 47.10 11.89
C GLY A 291 -5.52 47.54 13.34
N TRP A 292 -5.30 46.62 14.29
CA TRP A 292 -5.29 46.96 15.72
C TRP A 292 -4.07 47.78 16.14
N LEU A 293 -2.90 47.46 15.60
CA LEU A 293 -1.65 48.20 15.84
C LEU A 293 -1.71 49.65 15.30
N PHE A 294 -2.37 49.86 14.17
CA PHE A 294 -2.59 51.21 13.63
C PHE A 294 -3.64 52.02 14.45
N ARG A 295 -4.64 51.35 15.03
CA ARG A 295 -5.65 52.03 15.89
C ARG A 295 -5.14 52.44 17.26
N THR A 296 -4.15 51.73 17.79
CA THR A 296 -3.55 52.08 19.09
C THR A 296 -2.49 53.16 19.01
N SER A 297 -1.94 53.45 17.79
CA SER A 297 -1.03 54.57 17.59
C SER A 297 -1.69 55.92 17.35
N GLU A 298 -3.01 55.96 17.15
CA GLU A 298 -3.78 57.23 17.09
C GLU A 298 -4.42 57.64 18.41
N LEU A 299 -4.20 56.89 19.50
CA LEU A 299 -4.73 57.15 20.83
C LEU A 299 -3.68 57.54 21.90
N PHE A 300 -2.44 57.87 21.46
CA PHE A 300 -1.41 58.46 22.31
C PHE A 300 -0.87 59.77 21.72
#